data_640c0e5508f02c8d224d43e544acf08c
#
_entry.id   640c0e5508f02c8d224d43e544acf08c
#
_cell.length_a   1.000
_cell.length_b   1.000
_cell.length_c   1.000
_cell.angle_alpha   90.00
_cell.angle_beta   90.00
_cell.angle_gamma   90.00
#
_symmetry.space_group_name_H-M   'P 1'
#
loop_
_entity.id
_entity.type
_entity.pdbx_description
1 polymer ?
#
loop_
_entity_poly.entity_id
_entity_poly.type
_entity_poly.pdbx_seq_one_letter_code
_entity_poly.pdbx_strand_id
1 'polypeptide(L)'
;MSALMSYAAGAGDAFAFAQLGGVFTANMTGSLVLAGLTAQPAYGDLVTGAATALAAFLLAVYAASLATPVRPDGQRRAIRRVLWSVVGLNAALLAAIAASSGNGSGSGPGPGSALRLGLLAVSAAAMGAQTAAAKRYERSSGVTTTFVTGTLTSLAQDAADGSGKHAPIRVVVVVMLVLGSLTASGAMTLDLRLGPAVAAVATAVAALVFPSDHAVDEAPDGDQRA
;
A
#
# COMPACT_ATOMS: atom_id res chain seq x y z
N MET A 1 11.74 -5.92 1.00
CA MET A 1 10.94 -4.81 0.49
C MET A 1 9.48 -5.17 0.31
N SER A 2 9.11 -6.18 -0.49
CA SER A 2 7.70 -6.59 -0.72
C SER A 2 6.93 -6.86 0.58
N ALA A 3 7.56 -7.50 1.56
CA ALA A 3 6.99 -7.76 2.88
C ALA A 3 6.60 -6.47 3.64
N LEU A 4 7.47 -5.46 3.63
CA LEU A 4 7.20 -4.16 4.26
C LEU A 4 6.08 -3.39 3.54
N MET A 5 6.03 -3.48 2.21
CA MET A 5 4.95 -2.88 1.43
C MET A 5 3.61 -3.56 1.69
N SER A 6 3.58 -4.90 1.83
CA SER A 6 2.37 -5.63 2.21
C SER A 6 1.91 -5.28 3.62
N TYR A 7 2.84 -5.15 4.56
CA TYR A 7 2.53 -4.70 5.90
C TYR A 7 1.92 -3.29 5.90
N ALA A 8 2.52 -2.35 5.14
CA ALA A 8 1.98 -1.00 5.01
C ALA A 8 0.59 -0.98 4.35
N ALA A 9 0.36 -1.84 3.35
CA ALA A 9 -0.95 -1.97 2.70
C ALA A 9 -2.02 -2.51 3.66
N GLY A 10 -1.69 -3.53 4.46
CA GLY A 10 -2.59 -4.05 5.49
C GLY A 10 -2.94 -3.01 6.55
N ALA A 11 -1.94 -2.25 7.01
CA ALA A 11 -2.14 -1.17 7.98
C ALA A 11 -3.02 -0.04 7.41
N GLY A 12 -2.76 0.38 6.16
CA GLY A 12 -3.53 1.40 5.47
C GLY A 12 -4.99 1.00 5.24
N ASP A 13 -5.22 -0.23 4.81
CA ASP A 13 -6.57 -0.77 4.60
C ASP A 13 -7.34 -0.91 5.92
N ALA A 14 -6.71 -1.38 6.99
CA ALA A 14 -7.34 -1.47 8.31
C ALA A 14 -7.77 -0.09 8.82
N PHE A 15 -6.90 0.93 8.68
CA PHE A 15 -7.24 2.30 9.02
C PHE A 15 -8.37 2.84 8.15
N ALA A 16 -8.28 2.74 6.84
CA ALA A 16 -9.26 3.28 5.92
C ALA A 16 -10.64 2.64 6.12
N PHE A 17 -10.67 1.32 6.27
CA PHE A 17 -11.92 0.59 6.52
C PHE A 17 -12.55 1.00 7.85
N ALA A 18 -11.78 1.09 8.92
CA ALA A 18 -12.30 1.42 10.24
C ALA A 18 -12.71 2.89 10.38
N GLN A 19 -12.02 3.84 9.72
CA GLN A 19 -12.14 5.27 10.01
C GLN A 19 -12.60 6.12 8.82
N LEU A 20 -12.44 5.64 7.58
CA LEU A 20 -12.77 6.42 6.39
C LEU A 20 -14.03 5.91 5.65
N GLY A 21 -14.89 5.14 6.34
CA GLY A 21 -16.22 4.80 5.84
C GLY A 21 -16.34 3.41 5.24
N GLY A 22 -15.60 2.42 5.75
CA GLY A 22 -15.76 1.02 5.38
C GLY A 22 -15.22 0.68 3.97
N VAL A 23 -14.26 1.46 3.46
CA VAL A 23 -13.70 1.31 2.13
C VAL A 23 -12.21 0.99 2.22
N PHE A 24 -11.71 0.12 1.35
CA PHE A 24 -10.29 -0.20 1.25
C PHE A 24 -9.56 0.78 0.33
N THR A 25 -8.29 1.00 0.58
CA THR A 25 -7.42 1.90 -0.21
C THR A 25 -6.32 1.17 -0.99
N ALA A 26 -5.99 -0.06 -0.59
CA ALA A 26 -5.10 -0.96 -1.31
C ALA A 26 -5.86 -2.13 -1.95
N ASN A 27 -6.87 -2.69 -1.25
CA ASN A 27 -7.70 -3.78 -1.77
C ASN A 27 -8.85 -3.25 -2.64
N MET A 28 -8.54 -2.83 -3.88
CA MET A 28 -9.54 -2.25 -4.79
C MET A 28 -10.64 -3.24 -5.19
N THR A 29 -10.34 -4.55 -5.26
CA THR A 29 -11.36 -5.57 -5.54
C THR A 29 -12.41 -5.62 -4.43
N GLY A 30 -11.98 -5.51 -3.16
CA GLY A 30 -12.88 -5.41 -2.03
C GLY A 30 -13.77 -4.16 -2.10
N SER A 31 -13.19 -3.00 -2.44
CA SER A 31 -13.94 -1.75 -2.61
C SER A 31 -14.97 -1.82 -3.74
N LEU A 32 -14.66 -2.51 -4.86
CA LEU A 32 -15.62 -2.73 -5.94
C LEU A 32 -16.79 -3.62 -5.51
N VAL A 33 -16.53 -4.67 -4.73
CA VAL A 33 -17.59 -5.53 -4.17
C VAL A 33 -18.48 -4.73 -3.22
N LEU A 34 -17.88 -3.92 -2.33
CA LEU A 34 -18.61 -3.04 -1.41
C LEU A 34 -19.51 -2.05 -2.18
N ALA A 35 -19.02 -1.49 -3.29
CA ALA A 35 -19.82 -0.61 -4.14
C ALA A 35 -21.02 -1.30 -4.79
N GLY A 36 -21.03 -2.63 -4.88
CA GLY A 36 -22.17 -3.43 -5.37
C GLY A 36 -23.22 -3.77 -4.30
N LEU A 37 -22.96 -3.50 -3.01
CA LEU A 37 -23.85 -3.88 -1.90
C LEU A 37 -24.98 -2.86 -1.70
N THR A 38 -25.92 -2.78 -2.64
CA THR A 38 -26.98 -1.76 -2.70
C THR A 38 -27.95 -1.77 -1.50
N ALA A 39 -28.06 -2.90 -0.78
CA ALA A 39 -28.94 -3.05 0.37
C ALA A 39 -28.31 -2.56 1.70
N GLN A 40 -27.07 -2.06 1.66
CA GLN A 40 -26.40 -1.58 2.89
C GLN A 40 -26.95 -0.23 3.34
N PRO A 41 -27.10 -0.01 4.67
CA PRO A 41 -27.37 1.30 5.22
C PRO A 41 -26.27 2.29 4.75
N ALA A 42 -26.64 3.53 4.43
CA ALA A 42 -25.74 4.55 3.92
C ALA A 42 -25.00 4.16 2.61
N TYR A 43 -25.64 3.40 1.72
CA TYR A 43 -25.09 2.97 0.44
C TYR A 43 -24.50 4.12 -0.39
N GLY A 44 -25.16 5.29 -0.41
CA GLY A 44 -24.67 6.47 -1.12
C GLY A 44 -23.27 6.91 -0.67
N ASP A 45 -22.99 6.88 0.64
CA ASP A 45 -21.68 7.22 1.20
C ASP A 45 -20.64 6.15 0.88
N LEU A 46 -21.05 4.88 0.91
CA LEU A 46 -20.19 3.75 0.61
C LEU A 46 -19.74 3.75 -0.86
N VAL A 47 -20.68 3.91 -1.80
CA VAL A 47 -20.36 3.95 -3.23
C VAL A 47 -19.55 5.18 -3.61
N THR A 48 -19.83 6.34 -3.00
CA THR A 48 -19.06 7.57 -3.22
C THR A 48 -17.63 7.41 -2.69
N GLY A 49 -17.47 6.82 -1.51
CA GLY A 49 -16.15 6.49 -0.96
C GLY A 49 -15.37 5.51 -1.84
N ALA A 50 -16.00 4.41 -2.25
CA ALA A 50 -15.37 3.41 -3.12
C ALA A 50 -14.96 4.00 -4.49
N ALA A 51 -15.82 4.81 -5.10
CA ALA A 51 -15.49 5.50 -6.35
C ALA A 51 -14.33 6.49 -6.18
N THR A 52 -14.32 7.27 -5.09
CA THR A 52 -13.22 8.18 -4.75
C THR A 52 -11.90 7.45 -4.57
N ALA A 53 -11.91 6.35 -3.78
CA ALA A 53 -10.72 5.54 -3.56
C ALA A 53 -10.21 4.93 -4.87
N LEU A 54 -11.09 4.36 -5.69
CA LEU A 54 -10.72 3.74 -6.95
C LEU A 54 -10.14 4.77 -7.93
N ALA A 55 -10.78 5.93 -8.08
CA ALA A 55 -10.29 7.00 -8.96
C ALA A 55 -8.91 7.50 -8.51
N ALA A 56 -8.74 7.82 -7.23
CA ALA A 56 -7.48 8.30 -6.68
C ALA A 56 -6.35 7.25 -6.80
N PHE A 57 -6.66 5.98 -6.53
CA PHE A 57 -5.73 4.87 -6.70
C PHE A 57 -5.27 4.73 -8.16
N LEU A 58 -6.20 4.68 -9.11
CA LEU A 58 -5.88 4.51 -10.53
C LEU A 58 -5.07 5.69 -11.08
N LEU A 59 -5.44 6.93 -10.72
CA LEU A 59 -4.70 8.11 -11.10
C LEU A 59 -3.27 8.09 -10.54
N ALA A 60 -3.10 7.68 -9.29
CA ALA A 60 -1.78 7.56 -8.68
C ALA A 60 -0.95 6.43 -9.28
N VAL A 61 -1.55 5.26 -9.59
CA VAL A 61 -0.87 4.18 -10.33
C VAL A 61 -0.40 4.69 -11.69
N TYR A 62 -1.25 5.41 -12.41
CA TYR A 62 -0.91 5.97 -13.72
C TYR A 62 0.23 6.98 -13.63
N ALA A 63 0.12 7.97 -12.74
CA ALA A 63 1.14 8.99 -12.54
C ALA A 63 2.49 8.40 -12.10
N ALA A 64 2.48 7.49 -11.12
CA ALA A 64 3.69 6.81 -10.67
C ALA A 64 4.31 5.93 -11.75
N SER A 65 3.47 5.30 -12.60
CA SER A 65 3.95 4.51 -13.73
C SER A 65 4.61 5.36 -14.82
N LEU A 66 4.11 6.58 -15.06
CA LEU A 66 4.76 7.54 -15.95
C LEU A 66 6.10 8.04 -15.36
N ALA A 67 6.15 8.25 -14.04
CA ALA A 67 7.36 8.70 -13.36
C ALA A 67 8.45 7.63 -13.26
N THR A 68 8.11 6.34 -13.46
CA THR A 68 9.06 5.22 -13.36
C THR A 68 9.28 4.57 -14.72
N PRO A 69 10.43 4.85 -15.40
CA PRO A 69 10.73 4.30 -16.71
C PRO A 69 10.81 2.76 -16.69
N VAL A 70 10.52 2.15 -17.84
CA VAL A 70 10.62 0.69 -18.02
C VAL A 70 12.08 0.23 -18.18
N ARG A 71 12.96 1.13 -18.62
CA ARG A 71 14.38 0.85 -18.84
C ARG A 71 15.12 0.73 -17.51
N PRO A 72 16.13 -0.17 -17.39
CA PRO A 72 16.89 -0.36 -16.15
C PRO A 72 17.58 0.90 -15.66
N ASP A 73 18.08 1.72 -16.62
CA ASP A 73 18.81 2.93 -16.31
C ASP A 73 17.91 3.95 -15.59
N GLY A 74 18.28 4.28 -14.36
CA GLY A 74 17.55 5.24 -13.53
C GLY A 74 16.23 4.71 -12.92
N GLN A 75 15.80 3.47 -13.21
CA GLN A 75 14.56 2.91 -12.69
C GLN A 75 14.57 2.84 -11.16
N ARG A 76 15.68 2.43 -10.54
CA ARG A 76 15.81 2.35 -9.08
C ARG A 76 15.67 3.72 -8.43
N ARG A 77 16.30 4.76 -8.99
CA ARG A 77 16.14 6.15 -8.50
C ARG A 77 14.71 6.63 -8.62
N ALA A 78 14.05 6.32 -9.72
CA ALA A 78 12.64 6.67 -9.93
C ALA A 78 11.73 5.96 -8.92
N ILE A 79 11.89 4.66 -8.71
CA ILE A 79 11.14 3.89 -7.70
C ILE A 79 11.35 4.51 -6.32
N ARG A 80 12.59 4.84 -5.94
CA ARG A 80 12.88 5.46 -4.64
C ARG A 80 12.22 6.84 -4.49
N ARG A 81 12.18 7.66 -5.55
CA ARG A 81 11.45 8.94 -5.52
C ARG A 81 9.96 8.73 -5.30
N VAL A 82 9.34 7.74 -5.98
CA VAL A 82 7.93 7.39 -5.78
C VAL A 82 7.70 6.91 -4.34
N LEU A 83 8.58 6.09 -3.76
CA LEU A 83 8.46 5.68 -2.36
C LEU A 83 8.52 6.86 -1.40
N TRP A 84 9.41 7.82 -1.62
CA TRP A 84 9.47 9.03 -0.81
C TRP A 84 8.23 9.92 -0.99
N SER A 85 7.62 9.96 -2.18
CA SER A 85 6.34 10.66 -2.36
C SER A 85 5.20 9.96 -1.60
N VAL A 86 5.21 8.61 -1.53
CA VAL A 86 4.27 7.86 -0.69
C VAL A 86 4.45 8.17 0.79
N VAL A 87 5.70 8.27 1.27
CA VAL A 87 5.99 8.72 2.65
C VAL A 87 5.43 10.12 2.89
N GLY A 88 5.62 11.04 1.93
CA GLY A 88 5.07 12.41 2.00
C GLY A 88 3.54 12.42 2.06
N LEU A 89 2.86 11.60 1.24
CA LEU A 89 1.40 11.47 1.28
C LEU A 89 0.89 10.91 2.62
N ASN A 90 1.57 9.89 3.17
CA ASN A 90 1.22 9.36 4.49
C ASN A 90 1.47 10.40 5.61
N ALA A 91 2.54 11.18 5.52
CA ALA A 91 2.81 12.27 6.46
C ALA A 91 1.73 13.38 6.37
N ALA A 92 1.31 13.75 5.16
CA ALA A 92 0.22 14.69 4.94
C ALA A 92 -1.11 14.17 5.50
N LEU A 93 -1.39 12.87 5.31
CA LEU A 93 -2.56 12.20 5.89
C LEU A 93 -2.55 12.30 7.42
N LEU A 94 -1.41 11.99 8.06
CA LEU A 94 -1.22 12.11 9.50
C LEU A 94 -1.42 13.54 9.99
N ALA A 95 -0.82 14.51 9.32
CA ALA A 95 -0.95 15.93 9.66
C ALA A 95 -2.41 16.41 9.56
N ALA A 96 -3.13 16.00 8.51
CA ALA A 96 -4.54 16.35 8.33
C ALA A 96 -5.43 15.75 9.42
N ILE A 97 -5.18 14.50 9.82
CA ILE A 97 -5.90 13.84 10.93
C ILE A 97 -5.58 14.53 12.25
N ALA A 98 -4.31 14.89 12.49
CA ALA A 98 -3.91 15.58 13.71
C ALA A 98 -4.58 16.97 13.81
N ALA A 99 -4.66 17.69 12.70
CA ALA A 99 -5.32 18.98 12.64
C ALA A 99 -6.84 18.89 12.86
N SER A 100 -7.49 17.85 12.33
CA SER A 100 -8.94 17.65 12.48
C SER A 100 -9.34 17.26 13.90
N SER A 101 -8.48 16.55 14.63
CA SER A 101 -8.76 16.10 16.01
C SER A 101 -8.65 17.22 17.05
N GLY A 102 -8.03 18.35 16.72
CA GLY A 102 -7.91 19.51 17.60
C GLY A 102 -9.24 20.29 17.82
N ASN A 103 -10.27 20.01 17.02
CA ASN A 103 -11.56 20.71 17.06
C ASN A 103 -12.63 20.06 17.95
N GLY A 104 -12.24 19.25 18.93
CA GLY A 104 -13.08 18.91 20.09
C GLY A 104 -14.12 17.79 19.91
N SER A 105 -14.20 17.11 18.79
CA SER A 105 -15.01 15.91 18.65
C SER A 105 -14.12 14.69 18.47
N GLY A 106 -14.06 13.83 19.48
CA GLY A 106 -13.31 12.56 19.46
C GLY A 106 -13.86 11.52 18.48
N SER A 107 -14.81 11.90 17.63
CA SER A 107 -15.33 11.13 16.51
C SER A 107 -14.61 11.57 15.23
N GLY A 108 -14.09 10.61 14.46
CA GLY A 108 -13.50 10.87 13.16
C GLY A 108 -14.44 11.67 12.23
N PRO A 109 -13.98 12.04 11.02
CA PRO A 109 -14.79 12.82 10.08
C PRO A 109 -16.12 12.15 9.82
N GLY A 110 -17.23 12.86 9.99
CA GLY A 110 -18.58 12.33 9.83
C GLY A 110 -18.81 11.71 8.44
N PRO A 111 -19.84 10.84 8.31
CA PRO A 111 -20.20 10.24 7.03
C PRO A 111 -20.42 11.30 5.95
N GLY A 112 -19.91 11.07 4.74
CA GLY A 112 -20.08 11.99 3.59
C GLY A 112 -19.35 13.32 3.67
N SER A 113 -18.53 13.56 4.69
CA SER A 113 -17.78 14.82 4.79
C SER A 113 -16.70 14.94 3.69
N ALA A 114 -16.54 16.15 3.12
CA ALA A 114 -15.49 16.41 2.13
C ALA A 114 -14.09 16.09 2.67
N LEU A 115 -13.87 16.31 3.97
CA LEU A 115 -12.62 15.95 4.64
C LEU A 115 -12.37 14.44 4.58
N ARG A 116 -13.39 13.61 4.90
CA ARG A 116 -13.26 12.15 4.85
C ARG A 116 -12.91 11.67 3.44
N LEU A 117 -13.59 12.19 2.41
CA LEU A 117 -13.31 11.85 1.01
C LEU A 117 -11.90 12.30 0.60
N GLY A 118 -11.46 13.47 1.06
CA GLY A 118 -10.10 13.96 0.85
C GLY A 118 -9.04 13.04 1.49
N LEU A 119 -9.23 12.66 2.76
CA LEU A 119 -8.33 11.73 3.45
C LEU A 119 -8.30 10.36 2.77
N LEU A 120 -9.46 9.86 2.34
CA LEU A 120 -9.59 8.61 1.60
C LEU A 120 -8.86 8.68 0.26
N ALA A 121 -9.00 9.79 -0.48
CA ALA A 121 -8.30 10.00 -1.75
C ALA A 121 -6.77 10.04 -1.56
N VAL A 122 -6.27 10.73 -0.53
CA VAL A 122 -4.83 10.78 -0.22
C VAL A 122 -4.30 9.39 0.15
N SER A 123 -5.02 8.65 1.00
CA SER A 123 -4.64 7.28 1.38
C SER A 123 -4.63 6.35 0.17
N ALA A 124 -5.67 6.39 -0.67
CA ALA A 124 -5.76 5.58 -1.89
C ALA A 124 -4.67 5.95 -2.91
N ALA A 125 -4.34 7.25 -3.06
CA ALA A 125 -3.25 7.69 -3.92
C ALA A 125 -1.89 7.19 -3.42
N ALA A 126 -1.64 7.21 -2.11
CA ALA A 126 -0.43 6.65 -1.52
C ALA A 126 -0.31 5.15 -1.83
N MET A 127 -1.39 4.38 -1.66
CA MET A 127 -1.41 2.94 -1.96
C MET A 127 -1.27 2.66 -3.47
N GLY A 128 -1.87 3.47 -4.34
CA GLY A 128 -1.72 3.36 -5.79
C GLY A 128 -0.27 3.59 -6.24
N ALA A 129 0.36 4.65 -5.76
CA ALA A 129 1.77 4.94 -6.05
C ALA A 129 2.70 3.84 -5.52
N GLN A 130 2.46 3.34 -4.30
CA GLN A 130 3.20 2.22 -3.72
C GLN A 130 3.06 0.94 -4.55
N THR A 131 1.85 0.64 -5.01
CA THR A 131 1.56 -0.52 -5.88
C THR A 131 2.30 -0.42 -7.21
N ALA A 132 2.33 0.76 -7.84
CA ALA A 132 3.08 0.98 -9.07
C ALA A 132 4.59 0.76 -8.87
N ALA A 133 5.15 1.28 -7.77
CA ALA A 133 6.56 1.09 -7.40
C ALA A 133 6.87 -0.40 -7.16
N ALA A 134 6.01 -1.10 -6.42
CA ALA A 134 6.14 -2.54 -6.17
C ALA A 134 6.14 -3.35 -7.47
N LYS A 135 5.19 -3.10 -8.36
CA LYS A 135 5.10 -3.78 -9.67
C LYS A 135 6.31 -3.53 -10.57
N ARG A 136 6.88 -2.32 -10.54
CA ARG A 136 8.11 -2.04 -11.29
C ARG A 136 9.30 -2.82 -10.73
N TYR A 137 9.41 -2.88 -9.40
CA TYR A 137 10.43 -3.68 -8.72
C TYR A 137 10.27 -5.17 -9.01
N GLU A 138 9.07 -5.72 -8.94
CA GLU A 138 8.77 -7.13 -9.20
C GLU A 138 9.14 -7.55 -10.62
N ARG A 139 8.85 -6.72 -11.62
CA ARG A 139 9.24 -6.99 -13.03
C ARG A 139 10.75 -7.10 -13.20
N SER A 140 11.53 -6.38 -12.41
CA SER A 140 13.00 -6.45 -12.45
C SER A 140 13.56 -7.63 -11.64
N SER A 141 12.82 -8.14 -10.64
CA SER A 141 13.24 -9.23 -9.74
C SER A 141 12.60 -10.59 -10.04
N GLY A 142 11.63 -10.65 -10.96
CA GLY A 142 10.97 -11.91 -11.37
C GLY A 142 10.01 -12.50 -10.35
N VAL A 143 9.70 -11.80 -9.25
CA VAL A 143 8.81 -12.30 -8.18
C VAL A 143 7.57 -11.42 -8.11
N THR A 144 6.38 -12.00 -8.33
CA THR A 144 5.08 -11.30 -8.25
C THR A 144 4.46 -11.48 -6.86
N THR A 145 4.31 -10.40 -6.09
CA THR A 145 3.77 -10.43 -4.72
C THR A 145 2.62 -9.43 -4.49
N THR A 146 2.23 -8.65 -5.51
CA THR A 146 1.35 -7.49 -5.37
C THR A 146 -0.13 -7.84 -5.21
N PHE A 147 -0.56 -9.06 -5.54
CA PHE A 147 -1.96 -9.49 -5.44
C PHE A 147 -2.09 -10.66 -4.47
N VAL A 148 -2.71 -10.42 -3.31
CA VAL A 148 -2.88 -11.45 -2.27
C VAL A 148 -3.62 -12.68 -2.80
N THR A 149 -4.73 -12.51 -3.52
CA THR A 149 -5.47 -13.62 -4.12
C THR A 149 -4.61 -14.41 -5.11
N GLY A 150 -3.89 -13.73 -6.00
CA GLY A 150 -2.96 -14.38 -6.93
C GLY A 150 -1.80 -15.07 -6.21
N THR A 151 -1.30 -14.45 -5.13
CA THR A 151 -0.25 -15.03 -4.29
C THR A 151 -0.71 -16.31 -3.61
N LEU A 152 -1.93 -16.32 -3.04
CA LEU A 152 -2.52 -17.52 -2.40
C LEU A 152 -2.79 -18.63 -3.42
N THR A 153 -3.35 -18.27 -4.60
CA THR A 153 -3.58 -19.23 -5.70
C THR A 153 -2.27 -19.87 -6.16
N SER A 154 -1.23 -19.06 -6.40
CA SER A 154 0.07 -19.56 -6.79
C SER A 154 0.72 -20.42 -5.69
N LEU A 155 0.50 -20.10 -4.42
CA LEU A 155 0.98 -20.91 -3.29
C LEU A 155 0.34 -22.30 -3.29
N ALA A 156 -0.98 -22.36 -3.52
CA ALA A 156 -1.72 -23.62 -3.60
C ALA A 156 -1.30 -24.44 -4.82
N GLN A 157 -1.11 -23.80 -5.99
CA GLN A 157 -0.63 -24.45 -7.20
C GLN A 157 0.80 -24.99 -7.04
N ASP A 158 1.73 -24.16 -6.52
CA ASP A 158 3.12 -24.60 -6.27
C ASP A 158 3.19 -25.79 -5.30
N ALA A 159 2.29 -25.81 -4.29
CA ALA A 159 2.20 -26.93 -3.36
C ALA A 159 1.68 -28.20 -4.04
N ALA A 160 0.71 -28.09 -4.96
CA ALA A 160 0.19 -29.22 -5.73
C ALA A 160 1.22 -29.75 -6.73
N ASP A 161 2.00 -28.87 -7.35
CA ASP A 161 2.99 -29.21 -8.37
C ASP A 161 4.36 -29.62 -7.77
N GLY A 162 4.54 -29.53 -6.46
CA GLY A 162 5.81 -29.79 -5.78
C GLY A 162 6.93 -28.80 -6.12
N SER A 163 6.60 -27.62 -6.63
CA SER A 163 7.53 -26.63 -7.21
C SER A 163 7.71 -25.35 -6.38
N GLY A 164 7.76 -25.44 -5.07
CA GLY A 164 7.66 -24.32 -4.13
C GLY A 164 8.87 -23.37 -4.00
N LYS A 165 9.67 -23.07 -5.06
CA LYS A 165 10.87 -22.21 -4.96
C LYS A 165 10.60 -20.82 -4.37
N HIS A 166 9.43 -20.24 -4.59
CA HIS A 166 9.06 -18.89 -4.10
C HIS A 166 8.01 -18.92 -2.98
N ALA A 167 7.59 -20.08 -2.51
CA ALA A 167 6.59 -20.26 -1.48
C ALA A 167 6.92 -19.48 -0.18
N PRO A 168 8.15 -19.49 0.36
CA PRO A 168 8.44 -18.79 1.60
C PRO A 168 8.20 -17.28 1.52
N ILE A 169 8.61 -16.62 0.43
CA ILE A 169 8.41 -15.18 0.28
C ILE A 169 6.92 -14.81 0.12
N ARG A 170 6.14 -15.66 -0.57
CA ARG A 170 4.70 -15.46 -0.72
C ARG A 170 3.97 -15.59 0.61
N VAL A 171 4.33 -16.59 1.43
CA VAL A 171 3.79 -16.73 2.80
C VAL A 171 4.11 -15.49 3.63
N VAL A 172 5.37 -15.02 3.61
CA VAL A 172 5.78 -13.82 4.32
C VAL A 172 4.95 -12.61 3.91
N VAL A 173 4.70 -12.41 2.62
CA VAL A 173 3.89 -11.28 2.11
C VAL A 173 2.46 -11.31 2.67
N VAL A 174 1.81 -12.49 2.67
CA VAL A 174 0.45 -12.65 3.22
C VAL A 174 0.43 -12.43 4.73
N VAL A 175 1.39 -13.03 5.46
CA VAL A 175 1.51 -12.86 6.91
C VAL A 175 1.74 -11.40 7.27
N MET A 176 2.61 -10.70 6.55
CA MET A 176 2.91 -9.28 6.80
C MET A 176 1.72 -8.37 6.54
N LEU A 177 0.86 -8.68 5.57
CA LEU A 177 -0.37 -7.93 5.36
C LEU A 177 -1.31 -8.06 6.58
N VAL A 178 -1.49 -9.28 7.09
CA VAL A 178 -2.31 -9.53 8.27
C VAL A 178 -1.71 -8.86 9.51
N LEU A 179 -0.39 -8.95 9.70
CA LEU A 179 0.30 -8.30 10.81
C LEU A 179 0.18 -6.78 10.73
N GLY A 180 0.25 -6.19 9.54
CA GLY A 180 0.02 -4.76 9.34
C GLY A 180 -1.38 -4.33 9.76
N SER A 181 -2.41 -5.09 9.34
CA SER A 181 -3.79 -4.86 9.77
C SER A 181 -3.97 -4.97 11.28
N LEU A 182 -3.43 -6.01 11.90
CA LEU A 182 -3.53 -6.26 13.35
C LEU A 182 -2.83 -5.15 14.15
N THR A 183 -1.62 -4.76 13.74
CA THR A 183 -0.87 -3.70 14.46
C THR A 183 -1.52 -2.35 14.32
N ALA A 184 -2.01 -1.98 13.13
CA ALA A 184 -2.74 -0.72 12.94
C ALA A 184 -4.05 -0.72 13.73
N SER A 185 -4.81 -1.84 13.69
CA SER A 185 -6.05 -1.98 14.43
C SER A 185 -5.82 -1.89 15.95
N GLY A 186 -4.81 -2.59 16.48
CA GLY A 186 -4.41 -2.50 17.87
C GLY A 186 -3.91 -1.11 18.27
N ALA A 187 -3.12 -0.47 17.42
CA ALA A 187 -2.65 0.89 17.68
C ALA A 187 -3.79 1.92 17.74
N MET A 188 -4.81 1.78 16.89
CA MET A 188 -6.00 2.65 16.89
C MET A 188 -6.84 2.54 18.17
N THR A 189 -6.70 1.48 18.97
CA THR A 189 -7.37 1.41 20.30
C THR A 189 -6.73 2.35 21.32
N LEU A 190 -5.47 2.75 21.11
CA LEU A 190 -4.75 3.70 21.95
C LEU A 190 -4.96 5.14 21.48
N ASP A 191 -4.73 5.39 20.20
CA ASP A 191 -4.98 6.68 19.54
C ASP A 191 -5.26 6.41 18.05
N LEU A 192 -6.32 7.02 17.54
CA LEU A 192 -6.75 6.91 16.15
C LEU A 192 -5.65 7.29 15.14
N ARG A 193 -4.78 8.22 15.52
CA ARG A 193 -3.65 8.71 14.71
C ARG A 193 -2.58 7.64 14.48
N LEU A 194 -2.49 6.65 15.35
CA LEU A 194 -1.49 5.59 15.26
C LEU A 194 -1.76 4.63 14.10
N GLY A 195 -3.02 4.48 13.65
CA GLY A 195 -3.34 3.63 12.50
C GLY A 195 -2.55 4.00 11.23
N PRO A 196 -2.70 5.22 10.70
CA PRO A 196 -1.92 5.66 9.53
C PRO A 196 -0.43 5.87 9.84
N ALA A 197 -0.04 6.10 11.09
CA ALA A 197 1.37 6.17 11.48
C ALA A 197 2.10 4.84 11.25
N VAL A 198 1.45 3.72 11.53
CA VAL A 198 2.00 2.37 11.27
C VAL A 198 2.31 2.19 9.78
N ALA A 199 1.37 2.57 8.89
CA ALA A 199 1.59 2.51 7.45
C ALA A 199 2.71 3.44 6.99
N ALA A 200 2.77 4.67 7.53
CA ALA A 200 3.79 5.66 7.22
C ALA A 200 5.20 5.17 7.60
N VAL A 201 5.36 4.65 8.81
CA VAL A 201 6.65 4.10 9.30
C VAL A 201 7.09 2.92 8.43
N ALA A 202 6.19 1.98 8.15
CA ALA A 202 6.52 0.82 7.32
C ALA A 202 6.96 1.22 5.91
N THR A 203 6.29 2.21 5.30
CA THR A 203 6.66 2.74 3.98
C THR A 203 8.00 3.49 4.04
N ALA A 204 8.26 4.28 5.09
CA ALA A 204 9.53 4.97 5.29
C ALA A 204 10.70 3.98 5.42
N VAL A 205 10.52 2.92 6.22
CA VAL A 205 11.51 1.84 6.34
C VAL A 205 11.74 1.16 4.99
N ALA A 206 10.67 0.88 4.22
CA ALA A 206 10.79 0.31 2.88
C ALA A 206 11.59 1.22 1.93
N ALA A 207 11.38 2.54 2.00
CA ALA A 207 12.10 3.53 1.19
C ALA A 207 13.58 3.64 1.57
N LEU A 208 13.91 3.50 2.86
CA LEU A 208 15.28 3.54 3.37
C LEU A 208 16.06 2.27 3.02
N VAL A 209 15.42 1.11 3.14
CA VAL A 209 16.04 -0.20 2.84
C VAL A 209 16.15 -0.45 1.34
N PHE A 210 15.51 0.38 0.51
CA PHE A 210 15.56 0.22 -0.94
C PHE A 210 17.00 0.44 -1.46
N PRO A 211 17.62 -0.54 -2.20
CA PRO A 211 19.01 -0.45 -2.63
C PRO A 211 19.29 0.81 -3.47
N SER A 212 20.34 1.55 -3.10
CA SER A 212 20.88 2.64 -3.92
C SER A 212 21.73 2.09 -5.08
N ASP A 213 21.79 2.82 -6.19
CA ASP A 213 22.55 2.41 -7.40
C ASP A 213 24.06 2.18 -7.11
N HIS A 214 24.60 2.76 -6.04
CA HIS A 214 26.02 2.63 -5.69
C HIS A 214 26.43 1.24 -5.19
N ALA A 215 25.51 0.37 -4.80
CA ALA A 215 25.83 -0.95 -4.25
C ALA A 215 26.12 -2.01 -5.34
N VAL A 216 25.95 -1.69 -6.60
CA VAL A 216 26.15 -2.66 -7.72
C VAL A 216 27.48 -2.40 -8.45
N ASP A 217 28.02 -1.17 -8.40
CA ASP A 217 29.29 -0.83 -9.04
C ASP A 217 30.52 -1.32 -8.22
N GLU A 218 30.35 -1.77 -6.98
CA GLU A 218 31.42 -2.31 -6.13
C GLU A 218 31.51 -3.84 -6.11
N ALA A 219 30.76 -4.56 -6.93
CA ALA A 219 31.02 -5.99 -7.09
C ALA A 219 32.36 -6.12 -7.86
N PRO A 220 33.42 -6.66 -7.26
CA PRO A 220 34.69 -6.80 -7.96
C PRO A 220 34.48 -7.74 -9.15
N ASP A 221 34.95 -7.27 -10.31
CA ASP A 221 35.04 -8.03 -11.57
C ASP A 221 36.07 -9.14 -11.36
N GLY A 222 35.67 -10.12 -10.57
CA GLY A 222 36.44 -11.27 -10.13
C GLY A 222 36.15 -12.45 -11.00
N ASP A 223 37.10 -12.75 -11.90
CA ASP A 223 37.34 -14.05 -12.47
C ASP A 223 36.52 -14.50 -13.71
N GLN A 224 36.76 -13.82 -14.81
CA GLN A 224 36.60 -14.42 -16.13
C GLN A 224 37.96 -14.55 -16.85
N ARG A 225 38.97 -15.17 -16.18
CA ARG A 225 40.16 -15.67 -16.86
C ARG A 225 40.59 -16.98 -16.19
N ALA A 226 40.01 -18.07 -16.63
CA ALA A 226 40.64 -19.41 -16.62
C ALA A 226 39.89 -20.32 -17.61
#